data_464f5159ddd7bb243166280cecdff25d
#
_entry.id   464f5159ddd7bb243166280cecdff25d
#
_cell.length_a   1.000
_cell.length_b   1.000
_cell.length_c   1.000
_cell.angle_alpha   90.00
_cell.angle_beta   90.00
_cell.angle_gamma   90.00
#
_symmetry.space_group_name_H-M   'P 1'
#
loop_
_entity.id
_entity.type
_entity.pdbx_description
1 polymer ?
#
loop_
_entity_poly.entity_id
_entity_poly.type
_entity_poly.pdbx_seq_one_letter_code
_entity_poly.pdbx_strand_id
1 'polypeptide(L)'
;MKKPNYLKGLRVVLAILIFVPILLFFVDFADVLPDNLHTLLHLQIMPAILGGMAGLVVFQFVLALLFGRIYCSVICPAGVLQDIINRVFCIGKKKKKGVRRFSYHKPMNILRYSILGLTFVLAVFGMIELCTLLDPYSNFGRIANNLFRPVVMWVNNLLADGLARMDNYTLYHVTISNVTVFGVISALVALLVFILMVVFRGRLFCNTLCPVGTLLSLISRYSFFRISFDKEAVSYTHLRAHET
;
A
#
# COMPACT_ATOMS: atom_id res chain seq x y z
N MET A 1 -30.76 -11.08 8.26
CA MET A 1 -30.26 -9.70 8.06
C MET A 1 -28.80 -9.65 8.49
N LYS A 2 -27.82 -9.40 7.57
CA LYS A 2 -26.41 -9.24 7.94
C LYS A 2 -26.24 -7.90 8.64
N LYS A 3 -25.86 -7.90 9.91
CA LYS A 3 -25.50 -6.67 10.63
C LYS A 3 -24.42 -5.93 9.80
N PRO A 4 -24.61 -4.63 9.52
CA PRO A 4 -23.61 -3.87 8.79
C PRO A 4 -22.31 -3.83 9.63
N ASN A 5 -21.20 -4.26 9.01
CA ASN A 5 -19.89 -4.23 9.66
C ASN A 5 -19.33 -2.79 9.64
N TYR A 6 -19.80 -1.94 10.55
CA TYR A 6 -19.37 -0.53 10.67
C TYR A 6 -17.85 -0.38 10.73
N LEU A 7 -17.15 -1.26 11.45
CA LEU A 7 -15.68 -1.26 11.55
C LEU A 7 -14.99 -1.48 10.20
N LYS A 8 -15.58 -2.34 9.34
CA LYS A 8 -15.03 -2.54 7.99
C LYS A 8 -15.25 -1.30 7.11
N GLY A 9 -16.42 -0.67 7.23
CA GLY A 9 -16.72 0.59 6.52
C GLY A 9 -15.75 1.70 6.95
N LEU A 10 -15.61 1.91 8.26
CA LEU A 10 -14.71 2.91 8.83
C LEU A 10 -13.26 2.72 8.35
N ARG A 11 -12.75 1.47 8.38
CA ARG A 11 -11.40 1.17 7.87
C ARG A 11 -11.24 1.56 6.39
N VAL A 12 -12.23 1.28 5.55
CA VAL A 12 -12.16 1.59 4.12
C VAL A 12 -12.19 3.10 3.89
N VAL A 13 -13.06 3.82 4.61
CA VAL A 13 -13.14 5.29 4.52
C VAL A 13 -11.80 5.93 4.94
N LEU A 14 -11.24 5.52 6.07
CA LEU A 14 -9.94 6.02 6.54
C LEU A 14 -8.81 5.69 5.56
N ALA A 15 -8.81 4.47 4.99
CA ALA A 15 -7.81 4.08 4.00
C ALA A 15 -7.90 4.93 2.72
N ILE A 16 -9.08 5.24 2.23
CA ILE A 16 -9.29 6.10 1.07
C ILE A 16 -8.86 7.54 1.39
N LEU A 17 -9.23 8.05 2.57
CA LEU A 17 -8.93 9.41 3.01
C LEU A 17 -7.41 9.67 3.11
N ILE A 18 -6.61 8.65 3.42
CA ILE A 18 -5.15 8.74 3.46
C ILE A 18 -4.53 8.43 2.09
N PHE A 19 -5.05 7.42 1.38
CA PHE A 19 -4.48 6.95 0.12
C PHE A 19 -4.63 7.98 -1.01
N VAL A 20 -5.80 8.63 -1.11
CA VAL A 20 -6.06 9.59 -2.20
C VAL A 20 -5.12 10.79 -2.16
N PRO A 21 -4.91 11.49 -1.02
CA PRO A 21 -3.92 12.57 -0.95
C PRO A 21 -2.49 12.13 -1.30
N ILE A 22 -2.07 10.94 -0.83
CA ILE A 22 -0.75 10.41 -1.15
C ILE A 22 -0.62 10.14 -2.65
N LEU A 23 -1.64 9.54 -3.27
CA LEU A 23 -1.65 9.31 -4.72
C LEU A 23 -1.62 10.62 -5.50
N LEU A 24 -2.46 11.59 -5.12
CA LEU A 24 -2.52 12.91 -5.76
C LEU A 24 -1.17 13.62 -5.67
N PHE A 25 -0.48 13.54 -4.52
CA PHE A 25 0.85 14.12 -4.38
C PHE A 25 1.86 13.56 -5.39
N PHE A 26 1.90 12.22 -5.58
CA PHE A 26 2.81 11.63 -6.56
C PHE A 26 2.44 11.95 -8.01
N VAL A 27 1.17 12.26 -8.27
CA VAL A 27 0.64 12.56 -9.60
C VAL A 27 0.66 14.06 -9.90
N ASP A 28 0.73 14.89 -8.85
CA ASP A 28 0.76 16.35 -9.01
C ASP A 28 1.99 16.78 -9.81
N PHE A 29 1.74 17.40 -10.96
CA PHE A 29 2.76 17.94 -11.87
C PHE A 29 2.74 19.46 -11.91
N ALA A 30 1.70 20.09 -11.32
CA ALA A 30 1.46 21.51 -11.38
C ALA A 30 1.64 22.22 -10.02
N ASP A 31 2.08 21.48 -8.98
CA ASP A 31 2.22 21.96 -7.59
C ASP A 31 0.95 22.68 -7.07
N VAL A 32 -0.22 22.12 -7.42
CA VAL A 32 -1.52 22.66 -7.00
C VAL A 32 -1.84 22.30 -5.54
N LEU A 33 -1.19 21.24 -5.02
CA LEU A 33 -1.49 20.77 -3.68
C LEU A 33 -0.87 21.67 -2.60
N PRO A 34 -1.63 22.07 -1.57
CA PRO A 34 -1.11 22.90 -0.50
C PRO A 34 -0.02 22.18 0.31
N ASP A 35 0.99 22.93 0.77
CA ASP A 35 2.13 22.43 1.54
C ASP A 35 1.76 21.61 2.78
N ASN A 36 0.60 21.88 3.38
CA ASN A 36 0.10 21.13 4.53
C ASN A 36 -0.14 19.64 4.23
N LEU A 37 -0.40 19.28 2.97
CA LEU A 37 -0.56 17.88 2.54
C LEU A 37 0.77 17.14 2.45
N HIS A 38 1.90 17.84 2.29
CA HIS A 38 3.24 17.26 2.34
C HIS A 38 3.51 16.59 3.68
N THR A 39 2.91 17.09 4.77
CA THR A 39 3.02 16.49 6.11
C THR A 39 2.48 15.05 6.14
N LEU A 40 1.49 14.70 5.30
CA LEU A 40 0.97 13.34 5.21
C LEU A 40 2.00 12.34 4.65
N LEU A 41 2.96 12.79 3.86
CA LEU A 41 4.04 11.94 3.35
C LEU A 41 5.00 11.53 4.46
N HIS A 42 5.26 12.43 5.39
CA HIS A 42 6.09 12.14 6.57
C HIS A 42 5.45 11.17 7.55
N LEU A 43 4.12 10.93 7.45
CA LEU A 43 3.44 9.86 8.19
C LEU A 43 3.90 8.46 7.77
N GLN A 44 4.65 8.32 6.69
CA GLN A 44 5.21 7.03 6.28
C GLN A 44 6.48 6.71 7.08
N ILE A 45 6.61 5.44 7.51
CA ILE A 45 7.71 5.02 8.41
C ILE A 45 9.08 5.28 7.80
N MET A 46 9.28 4.94 6.52
CA MET A 46 10.58 5.10 5.87
C MET A 46 10.99 6.57 5.70
N PRO A 47 10.16 7.46 5.13
CA PRO A 47 10.45 8.90 5.10
C PRO A 47 10.66 9.51 6.50
N ALA A 48 9.90 9.06 7.50
CA ALA A 48 10.07 9.54 8.88
C ALA A 48 11.41 9.14 9.49
N ILE A 49 11.88 7.91 9.23
CA ILE A 49 13.21 7.45 9.68
C ILE A 49 14.31 8.23 8.97
N LEU A 50 14.24 8.35 7.63
CA LEU A 50 15.25 9.05 6.84
C LEU A 50 15.27 10.56 7.12
N GLY A 51 14.12 11.16 7.40
CA GLY A 51 13.97 12.56 7.78
C GLY A 51 14.32 12.86 9.25
N GLY A 52 14.74 11.85 10.04
CA GLY A 52 15.09 12.02 11.44
C GLY A 52 13.92 12.40 12.36
N MET A 53 12.69 12.20 11.93
CA MET A 53 11.49 12.55 12.70
C MET A 53 11.15 11.48 13.75
N ALA A 54 11.97 11.38 14.78
CA ALA A 54 11.85 10.37 15.84
C ALA A 54 10.45 10.33 16.48
N GLY A 55 9.81 11.48 16.67
CA GLY A 55 8.45 11.56 17.24
C GLY A 55 7.40 10.83 16.39
N LEU A 56 7.46 10.94 15.06
CA LEU A 56 6.54 10.24 14.16
C LEU A 56 6.81 8.73 14.16
N VAL A 57 8.07 8.31 14.21
CA VAL A 57 8.44 6.90 14.31
C VAL A 57 7.91 6.29 15.60
N VAL A 58 8.09 6.97 16.73
CA VAL A 58 7.57 6.56 18.04
C VAL A 58 6.04 6.49 18.00
N PHE A 59 5.37 7.48 17.43
CA PHE A 59 3.92 7.48 17.26
C PHE A 59 3.44 6.26 16.46
N GLN A 60 4.13 5.90 15.36
CA GLN A 60 3.79 4.71 14.57
C GLN A 60 3.96 3.41 15.37
N PHE A 61 5.01 3.32 16.20
CA PHE A 61 5.22 2.16 17.05
C PHE A 61 4.17 2.06 18.15
N VAL A 62 3.77 3.17 18.76
CA VAL A 62 2.67 3.22 19.72
C VAL A 62 1.36 2.79 19.07
N LEU A 63 1.05 3.28 17.87
CA LEU A 63 -0.12 2.82 17.11
C LEU A 63 -0.09 1.31 16.83
N ALA A 64 1.08 0.78 16.47
CA ALA A 64 1.24 -0.66 16.23
C ALA A 64 1.10 -1.48 17.52
N LEU A 65 1.50 -0.93 18.64
CA LEU A 65 1.38 -1.56 19.97
C LEU A 65 -0.06 -1.51 20.48
N LEU A 66 -0.80 -0.44 20.21
CA LEU A 66 -2.21 -0.33 20.61
C LEU A 66 -3.11 -1.20 19.71
N PHE A 67 -3.03 -1.04 18.41
CA PHE A 67 -3.99 -1.58 17.44
C PHE A 67 -3.43 -2.64 16.51
N GLY A 68 -2.19 -3.05 16.70
CA GLY A 68 -1.54 -4.03 15.84
C GLY A 68 -1.20 -3.47 14.46
N ARG A 69 -1.51 -4.22 13.40
CA ARG A 69 -1.10 -3.90 12.02
C ARG A 69 -2.03 -2.92 11.27
N ILE A 70 -2.64 -1.96 11.96
CA ILE A 70 -3.50 -0.95 11.32
C ILE A 70 -2.72 -0.13 10.30
N TYR A 71 -1.46 0.21 10.58
CA TYR A 71 -0.59 0.91 9.64
C TYR A 71 -0.61 0.30 8.23
N CYS A 72 -0.36 -1.01 8.12
CA CYS A 72 -0.32 -1.70 6.81
C CYS A 72 -1.68 -1.76 6.09
N SER A 73 -2.79 -1.49 6.79
CA SER A 73 -4.14 -1.60 6.22
C SER A 73 -4.82 -0.27 5.94
N VAL A 74 -4.30 0.82 6.50
CA VAL A 74 -4.93 2.16 6.43
C VAL A 74 -3.93 3.21 5.96
N ILE A 75 -2.71 3.23 6.53
CA ILE A 75 -1.73 4.28 6.29
C ILE A 75 -0.80 3.94 5.11
N CYS A 76 -0.35 2.69 5.00
CA CYS A 76 0.59 2.28 3.97
C CYS A 76 -0.08 2.20 2.59
N PRO A 77 0.33 3.03 1.60
CA PRO A 77 -0.29 3.06 0.28
C PRO A 77 -0.10 1.75 -0.50
N ALA A 78 1.02 1.06 -0.33
CA ALA A 78 1.23 -0.25 -0.95
C ALA A 78 0.28 -1.33 -0.40
N GLY A 79 -0.08 -1.27 0.88
CA GLY A 79 -1.07 -2.17 1.47
C GLY A 79 -2.47 -1.92 0.93
N VAL A 80 -2.84 -0.65 0.76
CA VAL A 80 -4.13 -0.25 0.15
C VAL A 80 -4.17 -0.63 -1.34
N LEU A 81 -3.07 -0.41 -2.07
CA LEU A 81 -2.95 -0.83 -3.48
C LEU A 81 -3.17 -2.33 -3.64
N GLN A 82 -2.59 -3.17 -2.77
CA GLN A 82 -2.82 -4.62 -2.79
C GLN A 82 -4.30 -4.97 -2.55
N ASP A 83 -4.98 -4.26 -1.65
CA ASP A 83 -6.41 -4.46 -1.42
C ASP A 83 -7.26 -4.06 -2.65
N ILE A 84 -6.89 -2.98 -3.34
CA ILE A 84 -7.53 -2.54 -4.60
C ILE A 84 -7.34 -3.61 -5.68
N ILE A 85 -6.11 -4.03 -5.93
CA ILE A 85 -5.78 -5.08 -6.90
C ILE A 85 -6.59 -6.35 -6.60
N ASN A 86 -6.61 -6.80 -5.35
CA ASN A 86 -7.37 -7.99 -4.97
C ASN A 86 -8.87 -7.84 -5.25
N ARG A 87 -9.46 -6.67 -5.02
CA ARG A 87 -10.86 -6.40 -5.33
C ARG A 87 -11.13 -6.43 -6.84
N VAL A 88 -10.29 -5.78 -7.64
CA VAL A 88 -10.42 -5.75 -9.11
C VAL A 88 -10.39 -7.16 -9.68
N PHE A 89 -9.43 -7.99 -9.26
CA PHE A 89 -9.35 -9.39 -9.70
C PHE A 89 -10.49 -10.27 -9.19
N CYS A 90 -11.16 -9.89 -8.10
CA CYS A 90 -12.35 -10.59 -7.62
C CYS A 90 -13.63 -10.24 -8.40
N ILE A 91 -13.74 -9.02 -8.93
CA ILE A 91 -14.89 -8.56 -9.73
C ILE A 91 -14.98 -9.33 -11.06
N GLY A 92 -13.83 -9.61 -11.69
CA GLY A 92 -13.77 -10.32 -12.98
C GLY A 92 -14.11 -11.81 -12.94
N LYS A 93 -14.19 -12.44 -11.78
CA LYS A 93 -14.55 -13.85 -11.60
C LYS A 93 -15.94 -13.97 -10.98
N LYS A 94 -16.94 -14.30 -11.79
CA LYS A 94 -18.34 -14.60 -11.37
C LYS A 94 -18.39 -15.80 -10.40
N LYS A 95 -17.84 -15.68 -9.19
CA LYS A 95 -18.07 -16.63 -8.10
C LYS A 95 -19.00 -16.02 -7.08
N LYS A 96 -20.04 -16.77 -6.73
CA LYS A 96 -21.22 -16.46 -5.93
C LYS A 96 -21.03 -15.78 -4.56
N LYS A 97 -19.85 -15.40 -4.13
CA LYS A 97 -19.58 -14.56 -2.93
C LYS A 97 -18.23 -13.87 -3.10
N GLY A 98 -18.24 -12.63 -3.49
CA GLY A 98 -17.15 -11.70 -3.82
C GLY A 98 -15.97 -11.53 -2.85
N VAL A 99 -15.43 -12.61 -2.31
CA VAL A 99 -14.16 -12.61 -1.57
C VAL A 99 -13.42 -13.88 -1.89
N ARG A 100 -12.23 -13.74 -2.47
CA ARG A 100 -11.32 -14.86 -2.69
C ARG A 100 -10.83 -15.36 -1.33
N ARG A 101 -11.18 -16.59 -0.95
CA ARG A 101 -10.67 -17.23 0.26
C ARG A 101 -9.30 -17.80 -0.07
N PHE A 102 -8.27 -17.23 0.54
CA PHE A 102 -6.91 -17.79 0.46
C PHE A 102 -6.77 -18.90 1.49
N SER A 103 -6.16 -20.02 1.09
CA SER A 103 -5.77 -21.07 2.03
C SER A 103 -4.72 -20.54 3.01
N TYR A 104 -4.83 -20.91 4.27
CA TYR A 104 -3.83 -20.56 5.27
C TYR A 104 -2.55 -21.34 5.01
N HIS A 105 -1.45 -20.61 4.81
CA HIS A 105 -0.10 -21.17 4.79
C HIS A 105 0.71 -20.60 5.94
N LYS A 106 1.51 -21.46 6.57
CA LYS A 106 2.44 -21.02 7.61
C LYS A 106 3.35 -19.91 7.05
N PRO A 107 3.55 -18.82 7.80
CA PRO A 107 4.44 -17.74 7.36
C PRO A 107 5.87 -18.28 7.22
N MET A 108 6.56 -17.90 6.14
CA MET A 108 7.98 -18.24 5.93
C MET A 108 8.85 -17.37 6.84
N ASN A 109 8.95 -17.74 8.11
CA ASN A 109 9.61 -16.91 9.13
C ASN A 109 11.08 -16.68 8.81
N ILE A 110 11.78 -17.68 8.29
CA ILE A 110 13.21 -17.57 7.91
C ILE A 110 13.38 -16.44 6.89
N LEU A 111 12.61 -16.46 5.80
CA LEU A 111 12.69 -15.45 4.75
C LEU A 111 12.38 -14.02 5.27
N ARG A 112 11.37 -13.90 6.14
CA ARG A 112 10.98 -12.60 6.73
C ARG A 112 12.10 -11.98 7.57
N TYR A 113 12.68 -12.78 8.45
CA TYR A 113 13.72 -12.30 9.35
C TYR A 113 15.06 -12.09 8.63
N SER A 114 15.35 -12.92 7.60
CA SER A 114 16.52 -12.70 6.75
C SER A 114 16.44 -11.39 5.98
N ILE A 115 15.27 -11.06 5.42
CA ILE A 115 15.05 -9.80 4.71
C ILE A 115 15.15 -8.61 5.69
N LEU A 116 14.57 -8.72 6.89
CA LEU A 116 14.67 -7.69 7.91
C LEU A 116 16.13 -7.47 8.35
N GLY A 117 16.87 -8.56 8.59
CA GLY A 117 18.30 -8.48 8.94
C GLY A 117 19.12 -7.88 7.80
N LEU A 118 18.87 -8.30 6.56
CA LEU A 118 19.54 -7.75 5.38
C LEU A 118 19.29 -6.25 5.24
N THR A 119 18.04 -5.79 5.36
CA THR A 119 17.72 -4.35 5.28
C THR A 119 18.36 -3.55 6.41
N PHE A 120 18.44 -4.12 7.61
CA PHE A 120 19.15 -3.47 8.72
C PHE A 120 20.64 -3.34 8.44
N VAL A 121 21.29 -4.39 7.96
CA VAL A 121 22.71 -4.37 7.58
C VAL A 121 22.95 -3.35 6.47
N LEU A 122 22.16 -3.35 5.40
CA LEU A 122 22.27 -2.39 4.30
C LEU A 122 22.10 -0.94 4.78
N ALA A 123 21.17 -0.70 5.70
CA ALA A 123 20.96 0.63 6.29
C ALA A 123 22.19 1.09 7.10
N VAL A 124 22.82 0.20 7.87
CA VAL A 124 24.04 0.50 8.63
C VAL A 124 25.22 0.82 7.71
N PHE A 125 25.34 0.12 6.56
CA PHE A 125 26.35 0.41 5.54
C PHE A 125 26.02 1.63 4.66
N GLY A 126 24.91 2.32 4.91
CA GLY A 126 24.51 3.50 4.15
C GLY A 126 23.98 3.21 2.73
N MET A 127 23.72 1.95 2.39
CA MET A 127 23.19 1.55 1.06
C MET A 127 21.67 1.76 1.00
N ILE A 128 21.24 3.03 1.16
CA ILE A 128 19.81 3.40 1.26
C ILE A 128 19.05 3.03 -0.01
N GLU A 129 19.66 3.12 -1.18
CA GLU A 129 19.02 2.80 -2.46
C GLU A 129 18.53 1.35 -2.52
N LEU A 130 19.30 0.40 -2.01
CA LEU A 130 18.87 -1.00 -1.95
C LEU A 130 17.74 -1.21 -0.94
N CYS A 131 17.73 -0.47 0.17
CA CYS A 131 16.62 -0.49 1.13
C CYS A 131 15.31 0.01 0.49
N THR A 132 15.37 1.02 -0.39
CA THR A 132 14.19 1.56 -1.06
C THR A 132 13.55 0.57 -2.05
N LEU A 133 14.28 -0.42 -2.55
CA LEU A 133 13.72 -1.49 -3.39
C LEU A 133 12.74 -2.39 -2.62
N LEU A 134 12.97 -2.59 -1.34
CA LEU A 134 12.12 -3.42 -0.47
C LEU A 134 11.07 -2.59 0.27
N ASP A 135 11.23 -1.26 0.26
CA ASP A 135 10.30 -0.35 0.93
C ASP A 135 8.97 -0.27 0.18
N PRO A 136 7.83 -0.48 0.87
CA PRO A 136 6.52 -0.43 0.25
C PRO A 136 6.14 0.97 -0.26
N TYR A 137 6.58 2.02 0.42
CA TYR A 137 6.28 3.40 0.03
C TYR A 137 7.04 3.79 -1.24
N SER A 138 8.34 3.49 -1.30
CA SER A 138 9.17 3.76 -2.48
C SER A 138 8.69 3.01 -3.73
N ASN A 139 8.29 1.75 -3.57
CA ASN A 139 7.73 0.98 -4.67
C ASN A 139 6.40 1.55 -5.16
N PHE A 140 5.53 1.99 -4.23
CA PHE A 140 4.29 2.69 -4.59
C PHE A 140 4.59 3.99 -5.32
N GLY A 141 5.55 4.79 -4.83
CA GLY A 141 5.99 6.03 -5.46
C GLY A 141 6.52 5.83 -6.87
N ARG A 142 7.32 4.77 -7.11
CA ARG A 142 7.78 4.41 -8.47
C ARG A 142 6.61 4.10 -9.40
N ILE A 143 5.64 3.33 -8.96
CA ILE A 143 4.44 3.02 -9.74
C ILE A 143 3.64 4.29 -10.02
N ALA A 144 3.40 5.11 -9.00
CA ALA A 144 2.61 6.33 -9.13
C ALA A 144 3.28 7.36 -10.05
N ASN A 145 4.57 7.61 -9.86
CA ASN A 145 5.31 8.62 -10.60
C ASN A 145 5.60 8.22 -12.06
N ASN A 146 5.93 6.95 -12.34
CA ASN A 146 6.31 6.53 -13.68
C ASN A 146 5.16 5.95 -14.51
N LEU A 147 4.03 5.54 -13.89
CA LEU A 147 2.87 5.02 -14.63
C LEU A 147 1.67 5.93 -14.54
N PHE A 148 1.26 6.38 -13.33
CA PHE A 148 0.04 7.18 -13.20
C PHE A 148 0.25 8.64 -13.58
N ARG A 149 1.36 9.26 -13.18
CA ARG A 149 1.66 10.66 -13.50
C ARG A 149 1.68 10.93 -15.01
N PRO A 150 2.38 10.16 -15.87
CA PRO A 150 2.35 10.40 -17.31
C PRO A 150 0.97 10.24 -17.94
N VAL A 151 0.16 9.30 -17.42
CA VAL A 151 -1.22 9.12 -17.89
C VAL A 151 -2.07 10.34 -17.57
N VAL A 152 -1.94 10.89 -16.36
CA VAL A 152 -2.68 12.09 -15.97
C VAL A 152 -2.22 13.32 -16.76
N MET A 153 -0.91 13.48 -17.01
CA MET A 153 -0.39 14.52 -17.88
C MET A 153 -0.92 14.39 -19.31
N TRP A 154 -0.98 13.18 -19.84
CA TRP A 154 -1.55 12.92 -21.16
C TRP A 154 -3.05 13.27 -21.23
N VAL A 155 -3.82 12.88 -20.21
CA VAL A 155 -5.25 13.25 -20.10
C VAL A 155 -5.42 14.76 -19.98
N ASN A 156 -4.57 15.42 -19.17
CA ASN A 156 -4.58 16.89 -19.07
C ASN A 156 -4.34 17.56 -20.44
N ASN A 157 -3.35 17.09 -21.20
CA ASN A 157 -3.06 17.63 -22.53
C ASN A 157 -4.23 17.41 -23.50
N LEU A 158 -4.86 16.24 -23.45
CA LEU A 158 -6.04 15.95 -24.27
C LEU A 158 -7.22 16.87 -23.92
N LEU A 159 -7.43 17.15 -22.64
CA LEU A 159 -8.45 18.10 -22.19
C LEU A 159 -8.10 19.55 -22.55
N ALA A 160 -6.83 19.93 -22.43
CA ALA A 160 -6.35 21.26 -22.83
C ALA A 160 -6.58 21.52 -24.33
N ASP A 161 -6.26 20.54 -25.19
CA ASP A 161 -6.52 20.62 -26.62
C ASP A 161 -8.03 20.70 -26.94
N GLY A 162 -8.85 19.97 -26.18
CA GLY A 162 -10.32 20.03 -26.31
C GLY A 162 -10.89 21.41 -25.91
N LEU A 163 -10.42 21.96 -24.79
CA LEU A 163 -10.86 23.27 -24.30
C LEU A 163 -10.33 24.42 -25.16
N ALA A 164 -9.12 24.31 -25.71
CA ALA A 164 -8.56 25.31 -26.61
C ALA A 164 -9.42 25.47 -27.90
N ARG A 165 -10.07 24.42 -28.38
CA ARG A 165 -11.04 24.49 -29.49
C ARG A 165 -12.32 25.25 -29.15
N MET A 166 -12.60 25.45 -27.86
CA MET A 166 -13.75 26.23 -27.34
C MET A 166 -13.31 27.63 -26.85
N ASP A 167 -12.12 28.12 -27.28
CA ASP A 167 -11.51 29.38 -26.83
C ASP A 167 -11.33 29.48 -25.29
N ASN A 168 -11.23 28.36 -24.61
CA ASN A 168 -11.04 28.28 -23.16
C ASN A 168 -9.63 27.78 -22.83
N TYR A 169 -8.77 28.64 -22.28
CA TYR A 169 -7.34 28.37 -21.97
C TYR A 169 -7.11 28.17 -20.47
N THR A 170 -8.06 27.62 -19.74
CA THR A 170 -7.93 27.33 -18.30
C THR A 170 -6.93 26.22 -18.00
N LEU A 171 -6.72 25.27 -18.92
CA LEU A 171 -5.71 24.22 -18.83
C LEU A 171 -4.58 24.50 -19.84
N TYR A 172 -3.34 24.40 -19.37
CA TYR A 172 -2.17 24.55 -20.23
C TYR A 172 -1.55 23.20 -20.58
N HIS A 173 -0.90 23.16 -21.73
CA HIS A 173 -0.22 21.95 -22.21
C HIS A 173 1.08 21.74 -21.44
N VAL A 174 1.29 20.52 -20.92
CA VAL A 174 2.46 20.16 -20.10
C VAL A 174 3.35 19.20 -20.89
N THR A 175 4.66 19.48 -20.93
CA THR A 175 5.63 18.61 -21.57
C THR A 175 5.92 17.38 -20.69
N ILE A 176 5.74 16.19 -21.26
CA ILE A 176 6.04 14.90 -20.60
C ILE A 176 7.55 14.61 -20.74
N SER A 177 8.40 15.38 -20.04
CA SER A 177 9.86 15.31 -20.21
C SER A 177 10.59 14.38 -19.25
N ASN A 178 9.99 13.99 -18.11
CA ASN A 178 10.69 13.29 -17.03
C ASN A 178 10.46 11.79 -16.98
N VAL A 179 9.99 11.19 -18.07
CA VAL A 179 9.71 9.75 -18.12
C VAL A 179 10.93 9.05 -18.71
N THR A 180 11.76 8.46 -17.84
CA THR A 180 12.89 7.64 -18.30
C THR A 180 12.42 6.21 -18.58
N VAL A 181 12.92 5.61 -19.64
CA VAL A 181 12.61 4.21 -20.02
C VAL A 181 12.90 3.26 -18.85
N PHE A 182 14.04 3.45 -18.17
CA PHE A 182 14.39 2.67 -16.99
C PHE A 182 13.38 2.84 -15.85
N GLY A 183 12.88 4.06 -15.60
CA GLY A 183 11.85 4.34 -14.62
C GLY A 183 10.54 3.59 -14.90
N VAL A 184 10.10 3.58 -16.16
CA VAL A 184 8.89 2.86 -16.58
C VAL A 184 9.07 1.35 -16.43
N ILE A 185 10.20 0.80 -16.87
CA ILE A 185 10.49 -0.64 -16.74
C ILE A 185 10.49 -1.04 -15.26
N SER A 186 11.17 -0.29 -14.40
CA SER A 186 11.22 -0.58 -12.96
C SER A 186 9.84 -0.51 -12.30
N ALA A 187 9.00 0.45 -12.70
CA ALA A 187 7.62 0.59 -12.21
C ALA A 187 6.72 -0.56 -12.69
N LEU A 188 6.86 -0.98 -13.96
CA LEU A 188 6.14 -2.14 -14.50
C LEU A 188 6.53 -3.44 -13.81
N VAL A 189 7.82 -3.64 -13.56
CA VAL A 189 8.30 -4.82 -12.81
C VAL A 189 7.75 -4.81 -11.40
N ALA A 190 7.81 -3.67 -10.69
CA ALA A 190 7.25 -3.54 -9.35
C ALA A 190 5.74 -3.84 -9.33
N LEU A 191 4.98 -3.26 -10.27
CA LEU A 191 3.54 -3.51 -10.39
C LEU A 191 3.24 -4.98 -10.68
N LEU A 192 3.98 -5.60 -11.58
CA LEU A 192 3.85 -7.02 -11.91
C LEU A 192 4.09 -7.90 -10.69
N VAL A 193 5.14 -7.62 -9.92
CA VAL A 193 5.45 -8.33 -8.66
C VAL A 193 4.29 -8.18 -7.67
N PHE A 194 3.74 -6.96 -7.50
CA PHE A 194 2.57 -6.74 -6.64
C PHE A 194 1.36 -7.55 -7.11
N ILE A 195 1.04 -7.52 -8.41
CA ILE A 195 -0.08 -8.26 -8.99
C ILE A 195 0.10 -9.76 -8.75
N LEU A 196 1.25 -10.32 -9.10
CA LEU A 196 1.54 -11.74 -8.91
C LEU A 196 1.36 -12.15 -7.43
N MET A 197 1.95 -11.39 -6.51
CA MET A 197 1.85 -11.68 -5.08
C MET A 197 0.41 -11.62 -4.56
N VAL A 198 -0.36 -10.64 -5.02
CA VAL A 198 -1.78 -10.49 -4.64
C VAL A 198 -2.62 -11.63 -5.22
N VAL A 199 -2.38 -12.03 -6.48
CA VAL A 199 -3.11 -13.12 -7.13
C VAL A 199 -2.84 -14.47 -6.47
N PHE A 200 -1.59 -14.73 -6.04
CA PHE A 200 -1.24 -16.01 -5.40
C PHE A 200 -1.73 -16.10 -3.95
N ARG A 201 -1.50 -15.09 -3.11
CA ARG A 201 -1.74 -15.19 -1.66
C ARG A 201 -2.27 -13.91 -0.99
N GLY A 202 -2.86 -12.99 -1.74
CA GLY A 202 -3.39 -11.75 -1.19
C GLY A 202 -2.26 -10.79 -0.74
N ARG A 203 -2.17 -10.46 0.54
CA ARG A 203 -1.17 -9.52 1.08
C ARG A 203 0.21 -10.17 1.31
N LEU A 204 0.71 -10.96 0.35
CA LEU A 204 1.98 -11.67 0.50
C LEU A 204 3.16 -10.72 0.66
N PHE A 205 3.22 -9.63 -0.11
CA PHE A 205 4.31 -8.66 -0.04
C PHE A 205 4.50 -8.10 1.38
N CYS A 206 3.43 -7.60 1.99
CA CYS A 206 3.48 -7.05 3.35
C CYS A 206 3.83 -8.09 4.42
N ASN A 207 3.56 -9.37 4.15
CA ASN A 207 3.80 -10.44 5.12
C ASN A 207 5.16 -11.13 4.99
N THR A 208 5.82 -11.05 3.83
CA THR A 208 7.08 -11.78 3.57
C THR A 208 8.23 -10.89 3.16
N LEU A 209 8.03 -9.97 2.19
CA LEU A 209 9.09 -9.15 1.60
C LEU A 209 9.27 -7.80 2.28
N CYS A 210 8.20 -7.24 2.85
CA CYS A 210 8.25 -5.90 3.43
C CYS A 210 8.96 -5.91 4.80
N PRO A 211 10.12 -5.23 4.95
CA PRO A 211 10.81 -5.14 6.23
C PRO A 211 10.00 -4.38 7.28
N VAL A 212 9.32 -3.30 6.87
CA VAL A 212 8.41 -2.53 7.73
C VAL A 212 7.27 -3.41 8.26
N GLY A 213 6.64 -4.21 7.37
CA GLY A 213 5.59 -5.14 7.76
C GLY A 213 6.07 -6.22 8.73
N THR A 214 7.32 -6.67 8.58
CA THR A 214 7.95 -7.63 9.50
C THR A 214 8.24 -7.00 10.85
N LEU A 215 8.80 -5.81 10.90
CA LEU A 215 9.07 -5.05 12.11
C LEU A 215 7.78 -4.79 12.91
N LEU A 216 6.76 -4.25 12.25
CA LEU A 216 5.45 -4.02 12.87
C LEU A 216 4.78 -5.32 13.35
N SER A 217 5.08 -6.45 12.70
CA SER A 217 4.55 -7.74 13.14
C SER A 217 5.18 -8.24 14.43
N LEU A 218 6.44 -7.89 14.69
CA LEU A 218 7.10 -8.19 15.97
C LEU A 218 6.45 -7.39 17.11
N ILE A 219 6.25 -6.08 16.88
CA ILE A 219 5.64 -5.18 17.85
C ILE A 219 4.17 -5.57 18.11
N SER A 220 3.42 -5.92 17.06
CA SER A 220 2.01 -6.28 17.17
C SER A 220 1.74 -7.58 17.93
N ARG A 221 2.77 -8.37 18.23
CA ARG A 221 2.66 -9.51 19.15
C ARG A 221 2.24 -9.09 20.55
N TYR A 222 2.64 -7.90 20.95
CA TYR A 222 2.36 -7.30 22.26
C TYR A 222 1.21 -6.28 22.23
N SER A 223 0.40 -6.27 21.15
CA SER A 223 -0.67 -5.29 20.98
C SER A 223 -1.77 -5.46 22.02
N PHE A 224 -2.24 -4.32 22.55
CA PHE A 224 -3.30 -4.25 23.57
C PHE A 224 -4.65 -4.72 23.01
N PHE A 225 -5.05 -4.22 21.82
CA PHE A 225 -6.28 -4.63 21.14
C PHE A 225 -6.02 -5.82 20.23
N ARG A 226 -5.99 -7.01 20.83
CA ARG A 226 -5.74 -8.26 20.11
C ARG A 226 -7.06 -8.96 19.79
N ILE A 227 -7.31 -9.24 18.51
CA ILE A 227 -8.39 -10.12 18.10
C ILE A 227 -7.92 -11.56 18.36
N SER A 228 -8.42 -12.19 19.40
CA SER A 228 -8.21 -13.62 19.65
C SER A 228 -9.32 -14.42 18.97
N PHE A 229 -8.91 -15.40 18.18
CA PHE A 229 -9.85 -16.41 17.62
C PHE A 229 -9.83 -17.63 18.54
N ASP A 230 -11.01 -18.02 18.95
CA ASP A 230 -11.18 -19.30 19.63
C ASP A 230 -10.98 -20.43 18.61
N LYS A 231 -9.92 -21.22 18.83
CA LYS A 231 -9.56 -22.32 17.91
C LYS A 231 -10.64 -23.40 17.86
N GLU A 232 -11.35 -23.60 18.93
CA GLU A 232 -12.41 -24.59 19.03
C GLU A 232 -13.62 -24.15 18.21
N ALA A 233 -14.08 -22.89 18.34
CA ALA A 233 -15.17 -22.35 17.56
C ALA A 233 -14.91 -22.35 16.04
N VAL A 234 -13.65 -22.16 15.62
CA VAL A 234 -13.26 -22.24 14.21
C VAL A 234 -13.29 -23.65 13.69
N SER A 235 -12.91 -24.66 14.50
CA SER A 235 -12.95 -26.07 14.14
C SER A 235 -14.40 -26.54 13.90
N TYR A 236 -15.34 -26.17 14.77
CA TYR A 236 -16.75 -26.54 14.62
C TYR A 236 -17.41 -25.94 13.36
N THR A 237 -17.04 -24.73 12.96
CA THR A 237 -17.58 -24.13 11.73
C THR A 237 -17.07 -24.80 10.45
N HIS A 238 -15.85 -25.39 10.49
CA HIS A 238 -15.32 -26.16 9.36
C HIS A 238 -15.97 -27.54 9.23
N LEU A 239 -16.24 -28.22 10.33
CA LEU A 239 -16.92 -29.53 10.32
C LEU A 239 -18.36 -29.42 9.78
N ARG A 240 -19.10 -28.38 10.18
CA ARG A 240 -20.47 -28.15 9.71
C ARG A 240 -20.57 -27.77 8.22
N ALA A 241 -19.49 -27.35 7.57
CA ALA A 241 -19.46 -27.05 6.15
C ALA A 241 -19.29 -28.29 5.25
N HIS A 242 -19.00 -29.45 5.83
CA HIS A 242 -18.86 -30.73 5.14
C HIS A 242 -20.11 -31.61 5.25
N GLU A 243 -21.07 -31.25 6.10
CA GLU A 243 -22.31 -32.05 6.33
C GLU A 243 -23.54 -31.53 5.54
N THR A 244 -23.37 -30.55 4.68
CA THR A 244 -24.38 -30.06 3.71
C THR A 244 -23.77 -30.03 2.31
#